data_c408ae15ad1d4968327cf7848c3c6a95
#
_entry.id   c408ae15ad1d4968327cf7848c3c6a95
#
_cell.length_a   1.000
_cell.length_b   1.000
_cell.length_c   1.000
_cell.angle_alpha   90.00
_cell.angle_beta   90.00
_cell.angle_gamma   90.00
#
_symmetry.space_group_name_H-M   'P 1'
#
loop_
_entity.id
_entity.type
_entity.pdbx_description
1 polymer ?
#
loop_
_entity_poly.entity_id
_entity_poly.type
_entity_poly.pdbx_seq_one_letter_code
_entity_poly.pdbx_strand_id
1 'polypeptide(L)'
;MRVLKNLSEVEALVGQELGVSKWHRISQFQIWGFGLFTGDRQWIHMRPLKAKLGSPFKTTIAHGFLVLSLLPKMLEKTYSITSVKMGVNYGLNRVRFTAPVPSGSYVRGRVILKEFKKIKNGAQLTVGVTVELKGSEKPACVAEQVFLVYE
;
A
#
# COMPACT_ATOMS: atom_id res chain seq x y z
N MET A 1 12.29 -10.71 0.04
CA MET A 1 11.27 -10.94 -1.01
C MET A 1 11.07 -12.44 -1.13
N ARG A 2 9.83 -12.89 -0.99
CA ARG A 2 9.45 -14.31 -1.14
C ARG A 2 9.20 -14.61 -2.62
N VAL A 3 9.76 -15.70 -3.14
CA VAL A 3 9.55 -16.13 -4.52
C VAL A 3 8.69 -17.39 -4.50
N LEU A 4 7.55 -17.35 -5.18
CA LEU A 4 6.60 -18.45 -5.36
C LEU A 4 6.65 -18.89 -6.83
N LYS A 5 6.66 -20.19 -7.07
CA LYS A 5 6.85 -20.73 -8.43
C LYS A 5 5.57 -20.64 -9.25
N ASN A 6 4.43 -20.91 -8.63
CA ASN A 6 3.13 -21.04 -9.31
C ASN A 6 1.97 -20.71 -8.38
N LEU A 7 0.76 -20.68 -8.94
CA LEU A 7 -0.47 -20.37 -8.20
C LEU A 7 -0.84 -21.41 -7.13
N SER A 8 -0.42 -22.67 -7.27
CA SER A 8 -0.67 -23.68 -6.24
C SER A 8 0.11 -23.41 -4.97
N GLU A 9 1.35 -22.92 -5.08
CA GLU A 9 2.13 -22.47 -3.92
C GLU A 9 1.49 -21.25 -3.24
N VAL A 10 0.86 -20.36 -4.02
CA VAL A 10 0.12 -19.22 -3.48
C VAL A 10 -1.11 -19.70 -2.72
N GLU A 11 -1.92 -20.60 -3.30
CA GLU A 11 -3.13 -21.15 -2.71
C GLU A 11 -2.86 -21.78 -1.33
N ALA A 12 -1.73 -22.48 -1.18
CA ALA A 12 -1.30 -23.10 0.08
C ALA A 12 -0.97 -22.09 1.20
N LEU A 13 -0.83 -20.80 0.87
CA LEU A 13 -0.50 -19.74 1.81
C LEU A 13 -1.72 -18.90 2.26
N VAL A 14 -2.92 -19.31 1.92
CA VAL A 14 -4.14 -18.62 2.40
C VAL A 14 -4.16 -18.59 3.92
N GLY A 15 -4.41 -17.39 4.49
CA GLY A 15 -4.37 -17.11 5.91
C GLY A 15 -2.98 -16.78 6.47
N GLN A 16 -1.92 -16.89 5.67
CA GLN A 16 -0.54 -16.67 6.11
C GLN A 16 0.02 -15.31 5.68
N GLU A 17 1.00 -14.81 6.44
CA GLU A 17 1.79 -13.65 6.05
C GLU A 17 2.69 -14.01 4.86
N LEU A 18 2.58 -13.25 3.78
CA LEU A 18 3.46 -13.35 2.61
C LEU A 18 4.80 -12.68 2.88
N GLY A 19 4.82 -11.64 3.72
CA GLY A 19 6.01 -10.94 4.14
C GLY A 19 5.76 -9.47 4.45
N VAL A 20 6.89 -8.75 4.65
CA VAL A 20 6.91 -7.33 4.96
C VAL A 20 7.83 -6.62 3.98
N SER A 21 7.37 -5.51 3.39
CA SER A 21 8.19 -4.72 2.45
C SER A 21 9.31 -3.96 3.18
N LYS A 22 10.28 -3.46 2.43
CA LYS A 22 11.24 -2.50 2.95
C LYS A 22 10.56 -1.17 3.30
N TRP A 23 11.16 -0.41 4.20
CA TRP A 23 10.72 0.94 4.53
C TRP A 23 10.84 1.86 3.31
N HIS A 24 9.80 2.64 3.06
CA HIS A 24 9.74 3.66 2.02
C HIS A 24 9.52 5.03 2.66
N ARG A 25 10.39 6.00 2.33
CA ARG A 25 10.26 7.37 2.81
C ARG A 25 9.21 8.12 1.98
N ILE A 26 8.29 8.78 2.65
CA ILE A 26 7.31 9.69 2.03
C ILE A 26 7.89 11.10 2.04
N SER A 27 8.39 11.57 0.92
CA SER A 27 8.97 12.91 0.81
C SER A 27 7.90 13.97 0.52
N GLN A 28 8.18 15.24 0.87
CA GLN A 28 7.33 16.36 0.49
C GLN A 28 7.20 16.47 -1.04
N PHE A 29 8.24 16.12 -1.77
CA PHE A 29 8.20 16.12 -3.24
C PHE A 29 7.16 15.14 -3.81
N GLN A 30 7.06 13.93 -3.23
CA GLN A 30 6.02 12.97 -3.60
C GLN A 30 4.60 13.49 -3.27
N ILE A 31 4.45 14.14 -2.11
CA ILE A 31 3.18 14.73 -1.69
C ILE A 31 2.77 15.84 -2.66
N TRP A 32 3.70 16.72 -3.03
CA TRP A 32 3.43 17.77 -4.03
C TRP A 32 3.07 17.19 -5.40
N GLY A 33 3.84 16.21 -5.88
CA GLY A 33 3.56 15.55 -7.16
C GLY A 33 2.18 14.92 -7.16
N PHE A 34 1.81 14.19 -6.11
CA PHE A 34 0.49 13.59 -6.00
C PHE A 34 -0.63 14.64 -6.02
N GLY A 35 -0.52 15.71 -5.22
CA GLY A 35 -1.50 16.77 -5.19
C GLY A 35 -1.61 17.55 -6.49
N LEU A 36 -0.50 17.73 -7.22
CA LEU A 36 -0.50 18.40 -8.53
C LEU A 36 -1.19 17.53 -9.59
N PHE A 37 -0.87 16.25 -9.68
CA PHE A 37 -1.40 15.35 -10.71
C PHE A 37 -2.85 14.95 -10.48
N THR A 38 -3.28 14.85 -9.21
CA THR A 38 -4.67 14.46 -8.87
C THR A 38 -5.60 15.64 -8.68
N GLY A 39 -5.06 16.86 -8.52
CA GLY A 39 -5.84 18.06 -8.22
C GLY A 39 -6.16 18.25 -6.73
N ASP A 40 -5.81 17.31 -5.85
CA ASP A 40 -6.00 17.47 -4.40
C ASP A 40 -4.90 18.35 -3.80
N ARG A 41 -5.15 19.65 -3.86
CA ARG A 41 -4.22 20.70 -3.42
C ARG A 41 -4.54 21.27 -2.04
N GLN A 42 -5.13 20.47 -1.16
CA GLN A 42 -5.44 20.90 0.19
C GLN A 42 -4.17 21.37 0.92
N TRP A 43 -4.28 22.49 1.64
CA TRP A 43 -3.11 23.17 2.23
C TRP A 43 -2.34 22.31 3.24
N ILE A 44 -3.00 21.35 3.92
CA ILE A 44 -2.36 20.42 4.85
C ILE A 44 -1.35 19.49 4.16
N HIS A 45 -1.43 19.34 2.83
CA HIS A 45 -0.51 18.57 2.01
C HIS A 45 0.51 19.47 1.30
N MET A 46 0.06 20.63 0.83
CA MET A 46 0.77 21.45 -0.14
C MET A 46 1.58 22.60 0.45
N ARG A 47 1.25 23.08 1.66
CA ARG A 47 1.82 24.30 2.23
C ARG A 47 2.55 24.06 3.55
N PRO A 48 3.87 23.72 3.54
CA PRO A 48 4.62 23.35 4.74
C PRO A 48 4.61 24.39 5.85
N LEU A 49 4.81 25.68 5.53
CA LEU A 49 4.78 26.77 6.52
C LEU A 49 3.41 26.91 7.16
N LYS A 50 2.35 26.90 6.34
CA LYS A 50 0.99 26.97 6.86
C LYS A 50 0.64 25.76 7.72
N ALA A 51 1.07 24.57 7.31
CA ALA A 51 0.87 23.35 8.06
C ALA A 51 1.63 23.35 9.39
N LYS A 52 2.86 23.85 9.41
CA LYS A 52 3.66 23.99 10.63
C LYS A 52 2.99 24.91 11.66
N LEU A 53 2.41 26.01 11.23
CA LEU A 53 1.81 27.02 12.11
C LEU A 53 0.38 26.68 12.49
N GLY A 54 -0.44 26.18 11.57
CA GLY A 54 -1.88 26.07 11.71
C GLY A 54 -2.47 24.65 11.77
N SER A 55 -1.69 23.59 11.48
CA SER A 55 -2.21 22.23 11.57
C SER A 55 -1.92 21.57 12.91
N PRO A 56 -2.77 20.63 13.37
CA PRO A 56 -2.50 19.85 14.57
C PRO A 56 -1.28 18.95 14.41
N PHE A 57 -0.87 18.66 13.17
CA PHE A 57 0.27 17.78 12.85
C PHE A 57 1.62 18.50 12.90
N LYS A 58 1.64 19.85 12.97
CA LYS A 58 2.86 20.70 12.96
C LYS A 58 3.77 20.50 11.73
N THR A 59 3.27 19.81 10.73
CA THR A 59 3.93 19.57 9.43
C THR A 59 2.86 19.25 8.39
N THR A 60 3.25 19.15 7.12
CA THR A 60 2.38 18.57 6.10
C THR A 60 2.27 17.06 6.29
N ILE A 61 1.15 16.52 5.86
CA ILE A 61 0.89 15.08 5.85
C ILE A 61 0.66 14.57 4.42
N ALA A 62 0.94 13.30 4.18
CA ALA A 62 0.62 12.66 2.90
C ALA A 62 -0.89 12.53 2.73
N HIS A 63 -1.35 12.61 1.48
CA HIS A 63 -2.72 12.22 1.13
C HIS A 63 -2.93 10.74 1.47
N GLY A 64 -4.07 10.39 2.02
CA GLY A 64 -4.41 8.98 2.25
C GLY A 64 -4.33 8.16 0.96
N PHE A 65 -4.83 8.71 -0.15
CA PHE A 65 -4.76 8.08 -1.47
C PHE A 65 -3.32 7.94 -2.01
N LEU A 66 -2.38 8.82 -1.66
CA LEU A 66 -0.96 8.62 -1.95
C LEU A 66 -0.45 7.37 -1.23
N VAL A 67 -0.74 7.22 0.06
CA VAL A 67 -0.34 6.04 0.83
C VAL A 67 -0.95 4.77 0.23
N LEU A 68 -2.23 4.80 -0.14
CA LEU A 68 -2.92 3.70 -0.80
C LEU A 68 -2.28 3.35 -2.16
N SER A 69 -1.91 4.35 -2.96
CA SER A 69 -1.28 4.14 -4.27
C SER A 69 0.09 3.46 -4.21
N LEU A 70 0.71 3.39 -3.04
CA LEU A 70 1.99 2.71 -2.83
C LEU A 70 1.85 1.21 -2.55
N LEU A 71 0.63 0.68 -2.37
CA LEU A 71 0.41 -0.74 -2.11
C LEU A 71 1.03 -1.65 -3.19
N PRO A 72 0.85 -1.41 -4.50
CA PRO A 72 1.46 -2.25 -5.53
C PRO A 72 2.98 -2.31 -5.41
N LYS A 73 3.64 -1.18 -5.15
CA LYS A 73 5.09 -1.12 -4.92
C LYS A 73 5.52 -1.91 -3.68
N MET A 74 4.75 -1.86 -2.60
CA MET A 74 5.02 -2.62 -1.38
C MET A 74 4.87 -4.12 -1.62
N LEU A 75 3.83 -4.53 -2.35
CA LEU A 75 3.58 -5.93 -2.71
C LEU A 75 4.71 -6.49 -3.57
N GLU A 76 5.09 -5.78 -4.64
CA GLU A 76 6.21 -6.15 -5.53
C GLU A 76 7.54 -6.37 -4.76
N LYS A 77 7.76 -5.62 -3.67
CA LYS A 77 8.96 -5.77 -2.82
C LYS A 77 8.81 -6.84 -1.74
N THR A 78 7.63 -7.44 -1.60
CA THR A 78 7.32 -8.46 -0.60
C THR A 78 7.36 -9.85 -1.20
N TYR A 79 6.67 -10.09 -2.31
CA TYR A 79 6.62 -11.40 -2.97
C TYR A 79 6.54 -11.25 -4.50
N SER A 80 6.88 -12.34 -5.18
CA SER A 80 6.69 -12.50 -6.62
C SER A 80 6.20 -13.90 -6.94
N ILE A 81 5.46 -14.06 -8.04
CA ILE A 81 4.96 -15.35 -8.53
C ILE A 81 5.53 -15.55 -9.94
N THR A 82 6.40 -16.55 -10.10
CA THR A 82 7.18 -16.72 -11.34
C THR A 82 6.31 -17.08 -12.54
N SER A 83 5.24 -17.86 -12.35
CA SER A 83 4.33 -18.27 -13.42
C SER A 83 3.41 -17.14 -13.91
N VAL A 84 3.23 -16.08 -13.11
CA VAL A 84 2.33 -14.98 -13.45
C VAL A 84 2.98 -14.03 -14.44
N LYS A 85 2.32 -13.83 -15.58
CA LYS A 85 2.72 -12.91 -16.64
C LYS A 85 2.12 -11.52 -16.49
N MET A 86 0.94 -11.42 -15.87
CA MET A 86 0.23 -10.16 -15.71
C MET A 86 -0.56 -10.14 -14.40
N GLY A 87 -0.49 -9.03 -13.68
CA GLY A 87 -1.33 -8.73 -12.52
C GLY A 87 -2.13 -7.45 -12.75
N VAL A 88 -3.41 -7.49 -12.44
CA VAL A 88 -4.33 -6.35 -12.58
C VAL A 88 -4.92 -5.99 -11.22
N ASN A 89 -4.83 -4.72 -10.84
CA ASN A 89 -5.58 -4.21 -9.71
C ASN A 89 -7.07 -4.23 -10.05
N TYR A 90 -7.82 -5.10 -9.36
CA TYR A 90 -9.25 -5.26 -9.63
C TYR A 90 -10.10 -4.38 -8.73
N GLY A 91 -9.72 -4.23 -7.48
CA GLY A 91 -10.46 -3.41 -6.55
C GLY A 91 -9.96 -3.49 -5.10
N LEU A 92 -10.78 -2.93 -4.23
CA LEU A 92 -10.55 -2.88 -2.79
C LEU A 92 -11.87 -3.21 -2.09
N ASN A 93 -11.87 -4.18 -1.18
CA ASN A 93 -13.05 -4.51 -0.37
C ASN A 93 -13.20 -3.54 0.80
N ARG A 94 -12.08 -3.14 1.40
CA ARG A 94 -12.05 -2.27 2.57
C ARG A 94 -10.79 -1.43 2.58
N VAL A 95 -10.94 -0.15 2.93
CA VAL A 95 -9.82 0.78 3.17
C VAL A 95 -10.13 1.65 4.38
N ARG A 96 -9.13 1.83 5.25
CA ARG A 96 -9.18 2.80 6.35
C ARG A 96 -7.83 3.48 6.49
N PHE A 97 -7.82 4.79 6.52
CA PHE A 97 -6.66 5.63 6.86
C PHE A 97 -6.72 5.89 8.37
N THR A 98 -5.91 5.17 9.13
CA THR A 98 -6.03 5.10 10.58
C THR A 98 -5.09 6.04 11.32
N ALA A 99 -4.03 6.51 10.67
CA ALA A 99 -3.13 7.53 11.19
C ALA A 99 -2.61 8.43 10.07
N PRO A 100 -2.41 9.74 10.32
CA PRO A 100 -1.77 10.64 9.38
C PRO A 100 -0.30 10.25 9.19
N VAL A 101 0.20 10.41 7.96
CA VAL A 101 1.61 10.18 7.63
C VAL A 101 2.31 11.52 7.44
N PRO A 102 3.10 11.98 8.42
CA PRO A 102 3.86 13.23 8.29
C PRO A 102 4.84 13.18 7.13
N SER A 103 5.06 14.31 6.46
CA SER A 103 6.10 14.44 5.44
C SER A 103 7.47 14.07 6.03
N GLY A 104 8.25 13.28 5.29
CA GLY A 104 9.54 12.75 5.73
C GLY A 104 9.49 11.43 6.49
N SER A 105 8.31 10.95 6.87
CA SER A 105 8.14 9.67 7.58
C SER A 105 8.40 8.46 6.69
N TYR A 106 8.55 7.30 7.32
CA TYR A 106 8.77 6.03 6.65
C TYR A 106 7.57 5.10 6.85
N VAL A 107 7.14 4.44 5.80
CA VAL A 107 6.07 3.45 5.80
C VAL A 107 6.53 2.13 5.18
N ARG A 108 5.90 1.01 5.55
CA ARG A 108 6.09 -0.30 4.93
C ARG A 108 4.79 -1.09 4.96
N GLY A 109 4.62 -2.01 4.02
CA GLY A 109 3.47 -2.91 3.95
C GLY A 109 3.77 -4.26 4.58
N ARG A 110 2.91 -4.69 5.50
CA ARG A 110 2.81 -6.08 5.97
C ARG A 110 1.67 -6.74 5.23
N VAL A 111 1.92 -7.87 4.58
CA VAL A 111 1.03 -8.48 3.60
C VAL A 111 0.61 -9.87 4.05
N ILE A 112 -0.71 -10.11 4.10
CA ILE A 112 -1.32 -11.42 4.41
C ILE A 112 -2.19 -11.82 3.22
N LEU A 113 -2.05 -13.04 2.73
CA LEU A 113 -2.99 -13.59 1.74
C LEU A 113 -4.27 -14.02 2.46
N LYS A 114 -5.39 -13.35 2.16
CA LYS A 114 -6.68 -13.64 2.80
C LYS A 114 -7.50 -14.68 2.04
N GLU A 115 -7.56 -14.54 0.71
CA GLU A 115 -8.38 -15.40 -0.14
C GLU A 115 -7.66 -15.69 -1.45
N PHE A 116 -7.94 -16.88 -1.98
CA PHE A 116 -7.51 -17.34 -3.29
C PHE A 116 -8.73 -17.94 -4.01
N LYS A 117 -9.05 -17.47 -5.20
CA LYS A 117 -10.13 -17.98 -6.03
C LYS A 117 -9.62 -18.26 -7.44
N LYS A 118 -9.72 -19.49 -7.91
CA LYS A 118 -9.39 -19.85 -9.29
C LYS A 118 -10.32 -19.15 -10.27
N ILE A 119 -9.75 -18.60 -11.34
CA ILE A 119 -10.46 -18.04 -12.49
C ILE A 119 -9.89 -18.64 -13.77
N LYS A 120 -10.53 -18.35 -14.92
CA LYS A 120 -10.00 -18.81 -16.22
C LYS A 120 -8.62 -18.22 -16.46
N ASN A 121 -7.61 -19.08 -16.67
CA ASN A 121 -6.20 -18.74 -16.93
C ASN A 121 -5.51 -17.95 -15.78
N GLY A 122 -5.91 -18.17 -14.52
CA GLY A 122 -5.29 -17.45 -13.42
C GLY A 122 -6.02 -17.57 -12.09
N ALA A 123 -5.86 -16.56 -11.25
CA ALA A 123 -6.53 -16.49 -9.95
C ALA A 123 -6.91 -15.06 -9.57
N GLN A 124 -7.95 -14.94 -8.75
CA GLN A 124 -8.24 -13.74 -7.98
C GLN A 124 -7.65 -13.91 -6.59
N LEU A 125 -6.85 -12.94 -6.18
CA LEU A 125 -6.20 -12.91 -4.87
C LEU A 125 -6.76 -11.74 -4.06
N THR A 126 -7.17 -12.00 -2.81
CA THR A 126 -7.47 -10.95 -1.84
C THR A 126 -6.32 -10.89 -0.83
N VAL A 127 -5.63 -9.77 -0.77
CA VAL A 127 -4.53 -9.54 0.17
C VAL A 127 -4.90 -8.46 1.18
N GLY A 128 -4.69 -8.76 2.46
CA GLY A 128 -4.73 -7.77 3.52
C GLY A 128 -3.37 -7.07 3.61
N VAL A 129 -3.37 -5.75 3.54
CA VAL A 129 -2.15 -4.94 3.67
C VAL A 129 -2.31 -3.97 4.84
N THR A 130 -1.43 -4.13 5.84
CA THR A 130 -1.27 -3.15 6.92
C THR A 130 -0.07 -2.28 6.59
N VAL A 131 -0.31 -1.00 6.33
CA VAL A 131 0.75 -0.02 6.10
C VAL A 131 1.21 0.52 7.45
N GLU A 132 2.34 0.01 7.91
CA GLU A 132 2.97 0.43 9.16
C GLU A 132 3.65 1.79 8.98
N LEU A 133 3.55 2.65 10.01
CA LEU A 133 4.24 3.93 10.10
C LEU A 133 5.37 3.81 11.12
N LYS A 134 6.61 4.10 10.72
CA LYS A 134 7.79 3.99 11.59
C LYS A 134 7.67 4.89 12.80
N GLY A 135 7.81 4.30 13.99
CA GLY A 135 7.68 5.02 15.26
C GLY A 135 6.23 5.24 15.73
N SER A 136 5.24 4.61 15.09
CA SER A 136 3.83 4.64 15.49
C SER A 136 3.31 3.24 15.79
N GLU A 137 2.53 3.08 16.84
CA GLU A 137 1.80 1.84 17.12
C GLU A 137 0.59 1.68 16.21
N LYS A 138 0.01 2.80 15.76
CA LYS A 138 -1.13 2.77 14.83
C LYS A 138 -0.60 2.73 13.39
N PRO A 139 -1.13 1.82 12.54
CA PRO A 139 -0.80 1.81 11.12
C PRO A 139 -1.34 3.07 10.43
N ALA A 140 -0.70 3.46 9.33
CA ALA A 140 -1.15 4.56 8.49
C ALA A 140 -2.40 4.20 7.68
N CYS A 141 -2.44 2.95 7.20
CA CYS A 141 -3.55 2.45 6.38
C CYS A 141 -3.73 0.94 6.61
N VAL A 142 -4.97 0.50 6.57
CA VAL A 142 -5.33 -0.93 6.49
C VAL A 142 -6.24 -1.09 5.30
N ALA A 143 -5.86 -1.99 4.38
CA ALA A 143 -6.60 -2.21 3.14
C ALA A 143 -6.73 -3.70 2.81
N GLU A 144 -7.84 -4.07 2.19
CA GLU A 144 -8.01 -5.36 1.51
C GLU A 144 -8.02 -5.11 0.01
N GLN A 145 -6.94 -5.50 -0.66
CA GLN A 145 -6.76 -5.30 -2.10
C GLN A 145 -7.04 -6.60 -2.86
N VAL A 146 -7.78 -6.47 -3.95
CA VAL A 146 -8.14 -7.58 -4.83
C VAL A 146 -7.37 -7.46 -6.14
N PHE A 147 -6.68 -8.53 -6.52
CA PHE A 147 -5.94 -8.65 -7.76
C PHE A 147 -6.48 -9.78 -8.61
N LEU A 148 -6.41 -9.59 -9.92
CA LEU A 148 -6.50 -10.69 -10.89
C LEU A 148 -5.08 -10.96 -11.41
N VAL A 149 -4.65 -12.20 -11.32
CA VAL A 149 -3.33 -12.64 -11.83
C VAL A 149 -3.54 -13.69 -12.90
N TYR A 150 -2.75 -13.61 -13.98
CA TYR A 150 -2.85 -14.47 -15.14
C TYR A 150 -1.51 -15.14 -15.46
N GLU A 151 -1.55 -16.45 -15.75
CA GLU A 151 -0.41 -17.28 -16.17
C GLU A 151 -0.19 -17.29 -17.66
#